data_0da0397c0e629ca60ebc2960e4fd9d3a
#
_entry.id   0da0397c0e629ca60ebc2960e4fd9d3a
#
_cell.length_a   1.000
_cell.length_b   1.000
_cell.length_c   1.000
_cell.angle_alpha   90.00
_cell.angle_beta   90.00
_cell.angle_gamma   90.00
#
_symmetry.space_group_name_H-M   'P 1'
#
loop_
_entity.id
_entity.type
_entity.pdbx_description
1 polymer ?
#
loop_
_entity_poly.entity_id
_entity_poly.type
_entity_poly.pdbx_seq_one_letter_code
_entity_poly.pdbx_strand_id
1 'polypeptide(L)'
;MIRRPQSSTGRARSGLQQGEEYKNWLADFAPIFKELLEPRGSIVMEVGNAWEPGAPVMSPLALESLLEFLKKGDFKLCEQFVCYNKATLPGPTQWVNVERIRVKNAYTHVWWMSPSSHPWASNKRVLTPYSKAMLELLKKRKYNPGERHSEHVIGQESFFKDNKGAIPSNVIEFTNTRSRDKYLDYCREHHLKVHPARMAMNVATFFVKFLTTPGKLVLDPFAGSNVTGAAAEQLKRRWVSIEPQEDYIASSKGRFPRPGRAQKLK
;
A
#
# COMPACT_ATOMS: atom_id res chain seq x y z
N MET A 1 -1.88 -5.68 6.00
CA MET A 1 -1.11 -5.49 4.75
C MET A 1 0.23 -6.20 4.88
N ILE A 2 0.59 -7.05 3.92
CA ILE A 2 1.79 -7.91 4.00
C ILE A 2 2.94 -7.21 3.28
N ARG A 3 4.07 -6.97 3.95
CA ARG A 3 5.25 -6.35 3.36
C ARG A 3 6.50 -7.21 3.56
N ARG A 4 7.24 -7.47 2.48
CA ARG A 4 8.55 -8.12 2.55
C ARG A 4 9.61 -7.09 2.97
N PRO A 5 10.53 -7.38 3.92
CA PRO A 5 11.70 -6.54 4.13
C PRO A 5 12.59 -6.55 2.89
N GLN A 6 12.87 -5.37 2.35
CA GLN A 6 13.85 -5.23 1.28
C GLN A 6 15.25 -5.51 1.86
N SER A 7 15.91 -6.58 1.40
CA SER A 7 17.34 -6.77 1.67
C SER A 7 18.15 -5.94 0.68
N SER A 8 18.63 -4.78 1.11
CA SER A 8 19.53 -3.94 0.32
C SER A 8 21.00 -4.37 0.39
N THR A 9 21.32 -5.44 1.09
CA THR A 9 22.69 -5.95 1.23
C THR A 9 22.69 -7.47 1.17
N GLY A 10 23.50 -8.03 0.28
CA GLY A 10 23.65 -9.47 0.00
C GLY A 10 24.18 -10.34 1.14
N ARG A 11 23.80 -10.10 2.40
CA ARG A 11 24.00 -11.02 3.50
C ARG A 11 22.72 -11.81 3.72
N ALA A 12 22.74 -13.08 3.38
CA ALA A 12 21.74 -14.06 3.79
C ALA A 12 21.60 -14.00 5.31
N ARG A 13 20.49 -13.48 5.82
CA ARG A 13 20.12 -13.64 7.21
C ARG A 13 19.54 -15.03 7.36
N SER A 14 20.18 -15.88 8.15
CA SER A 14 19.66 -17.19 8.56
C SER A 14 18.21 -17.00 9.06
N GLY A 15 17.24 -17.68 8.41
CA GLY A 15 15.82 -17.64 8.76
C GLY A 15 14.91 -16.84 7.84
N LEU A 16 15.40 -16.22 6.75
CA LEU A 16 14.56 -15.60 5.73
C LEU A 16 14.28 -16.61 4.63
N GLN A 17 13.00 -16.90 4.42
CA GLN A 17 12.54 -17.74 3.32
C GLN A 17 12.84 -17.07 1.97
N GLN A 18 13.29 -17.84 0.99
CA GLN A 18 13.66 -17.37 -0.34
C GLN A 18 12.99 -18.23 -1.42
N GLY A 19 12.77 -17.65 -2.58
CA GLY A 19 12.25 -18.37 -3.74
C GLY A 19 10.95 -19.13 -3.44
N GLU A 20 10.95 -20.44 -3.73
CA GLU A 20 9.80 -21.34 -3.55
C GLU A 20 9.32 -21.41 -2.09
N GLU A 21 10.24 -21.41 -1.12
CA GLU A 21 9.88 -21.43 0.30
C GLU A 21 9.07 -20.19 0.69
N TYR A 22 9.48 -19.01 0.20
CA TYR A 22 8.75 -17.77 0.45
C TYR A 22 7.35 -17.80 -0.18
N LYS A 23 7.26 -18.27 -1.41
CA LYS A 23 5.98 -18.39 -2.13
C LYS A 23 5.00 -19.29 -1.37
N ASN A 24 5.46 -20.47 -0.98
CA ASN A 24 4.66 -21.43 -0.24
C ASN A 24 4.26 -20.91 1.14
N TRP A 25 5.21 -20.36 1.89
CA TRP A 25 4.96 -19.74 3.19
C TRP A 25 3.90 -18.64 3.11
N LEU A 26 3.99 -17.75 2.11
CA LEU A 26 3.01 -16.69 1.94
C LEU A 26 1.63 -17.25 1.57
N ALA A 27 1.59 -18.23 0.69
CA ALA A 27 0.35 -18.86 0.26
C ALA A 27 -0.34 -19.64 1.39
N ASP A 28 0.40 -20.16 2.39
CA ASP A 28 -0.16 -20.85 3.54
C ASP A 28 -1.07 -19.97 4.41
N PHE A 29 -0.90 -18.64 4.36
CA PHE A 29 -1.81 -17.71 5.03
C PHE A 29 -3.15 -17.52 4.29
N ALA A 30 -3.23 -17.86 3.02
CA ALA A 30 -4.42 -17.56 2.22
C ALA A 30 -5.71 -18.20 2.76
N PRO A 31 -5.78 -19.51 3.10
CA PRO A 31 -6.95 -20.10 3.71
C PRO A 31 -7.28 -19.51 5.07
N ILE A 32 -6.26 -19.20 5.90
CA ILE A 32 -6.45 -18.58 7.22
C ILE A 32 -7.10 -17.19 7.05
N PHE A 33 -6.62 -16.40 6.11
CA PHE A 33 -7.20 -15.08 5.86
C PHE A 33 -8.61 -15.17 5.30
N LYS A 34 -8.92 -16.19 4.53
CA LYS A 34 -10.28 -16.43 4.02
C LYS A 34 -11.28 -16.66 5.15
N GLU A 35 -10.90 -17.43 6.15
CA GLU A 35 -11.75 -17.71 7.33
C GLU A 35 -11.97 -16.45 8.20
N LEU A 36 -10.97 -15.55 8.27
CA LEU A 36 -11.04 -14.33 9.06
C LEU A 36 -11.80 -13.19 8.38
N LEU A 37 -12.04 -13.29 7.08
CA LEU A 37 -12.68 -12.23 6.31
C LEU A 37 -14.20 -12.30 6.35
N GLU A 38 -14.84 -11.11 6.43
CA GLU A 38 -16.25 -11.01 6.04
C GLU A 38 -16.41 -11.46 4.56
N PRO A 39 -17.59 -12.00 4.14
CA PRO A 39 -17.79 -12.51 2.78
C PRO A 39 -17.46 -11.52 1.67
N ARG A 40 -17.56 -10.21 1.95
CA ARG A 40 -17.19 -9.11 1.05
C ARG A 40 -15.99 -8.31 1.55
N GLY A 41 -15.21 -8.90 2.44
CA GLY A 41 -13.99 -8.33 2.99
C GLY A 41 -12.87 -8.27 1.94
N SER A 42 -11.78 -7.59 2.27
CA SER A 42 -10.69 -7.32 1.35
C SER A 42 -9.34 -7.64 1.97
N ILE A 43 -8.44 -8.18 1.16
CA ILE A 43 -7.01 -8.29 1.45
C ILE A 43 -6.27 -7.28 0.60
N VAL A 44 -5.32 -6.56 1.19
CA VAL A 44 -4.37 -5.71 0.49
C VAL A 44 -2.97 -6.21 0.79
N MET A 45 -2.25 -6.60 -0.25
CA MET A 45 -0.91 -7.17 -0.15
C MET A 45 0.09 -6.29 -0.89
N GLU A 46 1.09 -5.73 -0.17
CA GLU A 46 2.20 -4.99 -0.76
C GLU A 46 3.42 -5.92 -0.89
N VAL A 47 3.94 -6.10 -2.10
CA VAL A 47 5.13 -6.91 -2.37
C VAL A 47 6.11 -6.11 -3.22
N GLY A 48 7.37 -6.06 -2.76
CA GLY A 48 8.46 -5.43 -3.50
C GLY A 48 8.98 -6.32 -4.61
N ASN A 49 9.57 -5.69 -5.63
CA ASN A 49 10.33 -6.39 -6.66
C ASN A 49 11.58 -7.04 -6.06
N ALA A 50 11.95 -8.18 -6.59
CA ALA A 50 13.19 -8.90 -6.28
C ALA A 50 14.01 -9.10 -7.56
N TRP A 51 15.30 -9.36 -7.38
CA TRP A 51 16.25 -9.63 -8.47
C TRP A 51 16.85 -11.01 -8.27
N GLU A 52 17.16 -11.69 -9.38
CA GLU A 52 17.88 -12.95 -9.30
C GLU A 52 19.29 -12.72 -8.72
N PRO A 53 19.76 -13.59 -7.83
CA PRO A 53 21.09 -13.45 -7.24
C PRO A 53 22.18 -13.40 -8.30
N GLY A 54 23.01 -12.35 -8.27
CA GLY A 54 24.15 -12.21 -9.16
C GLY A 54 23.84 -11.86 -10.63
N ALA A 55 22.56 -11.63 -10.98
CA ALA A 55 22.14 -11.33 -12.35
C ALA A 55 21.30 -10.05 -12.45
N PRO A 56 21.44 -9.26 -13.54
CA PRO A 56 20.61 -8.09 -13.82
C PRO A 56 19.22 -8.48 -14.34
N VAL A 57 18.59 -9.47 -13.70
CA VAL A 57 17.30 -10.05 -14.10
C VAL A 57 16.32 -9.92 -12.93
N MET A 58 15.13 -9.42 -13.22
CA MET A 58 14.06 -9.33 -12.22
C MET A 58 13.48 -10.73 -11.96
N SER A 59 13.34 -11.09 -10.69
CA SER A 59 12.70 -12.35 -10.29
C SER A 59 11.19 -12.27 -10.47
N PRO A 60 10.54 -13.28 -11.06
CA PRO A 60 9.08 -13.37 -11.16
C PRO A 60 8.40 -13.73 -9.83
N LEU A 61 9.17 -13.97 -8.77
CA LEU A 61 8.68 -14.47 -7.47
C LEU A 61 7.49 -13.69 -6.91
N ALA A 62 7.45 -12.37 -7.10
CA ALA A 62 6.32 -11.56 -6.65
C ALA A 62 5.01 -11.98 -7.35
N LEU A 63 5.04 -12.15 -8.67
CA LEU A 63 3.88 -12.56 -9.47
C LEU A 63 3.47 -14.00 -9.19
N GLU A 64 4.44 -14.90 -9.07
CA GLU A 64 4.19 -16.31 -8.70
C GLU A 64 3.54 -16.41 -7.32
N SER A 65 4.01 -15.60 -6.36
CA SER A 65 3.43 -15.53 -5.02
C SER A 65 1.99 -15.04 -5.04
N LEU A 66 1.66 -14.07 -5.89
CA LEU A 66 0.28 -13.64 -6.09
C LEU A 66 -0.60 -14.77 -6.61
N LEU A 67 -0.16 -15.44 -7.69
CA LEU A 67 -0.95 -16.47 -8.33
C LEU A 67 -1.21 -17.66 -7.40
N GLU A 68 -0.20 -18.08 -6.65
CA GLU A 68 -0.34 -19.18 -5.69
C GLU A 68 -1.24 -18.79 -4.51
N PHE A 69 -1.11 -17.55 -4.00
CA PHE A 69 -1.98 -17.03 -2.95
C PHE A 69 -3.46 -16.98 -3.39
N LEU A 70 -3.73 -16.47 -4.61
CA LEU A 70 -5.09 -16.44 -5.17
C LEU A 70 -5.68 -17.83 -5.27
N LYS A 71 -4.92 -18.79 -5.81
CA LYS A 71 -5.34 -20.17 -6.00
C LYS A 71 -5.63 -20.86 -4.67
N LYS A 72 -4.71 -20.78 -3.71
CA LYS A 72 -4.81 -21.48 -2.44
C LYS A 72 -5.93 -20.94 -1.54
N GLY A 73 -6.19 -19.63 -1.59
CA GLY A 73 -7.26 -18.97 -0.85
C GLY A 73 -8.59 -18.89 -1.62
N ASP A 74 -8.63 -19.31 -2.87
CA ASP A 74 -9.77 -19.07 -3.77
C ASP A 74 -10.21 -17.59 -3.70
N PHE A 75 -9.23 -16.69 -3.88
CA PHE A 75 -9.44 -15.26 -3.94
C PHE A 75 -9.52 -14.76 -5.38
N LYS A 76 -10.24 -13.66 -5.56
CA LYS A 76 -10.30 -12.92 -6.82
C LYS A 76 -9.40 -11.70 -6.72
N LEU A 77 -8.57 -11.48 -7.73
CA LEU A 77 -7.82 -10.23 -7.86
C LEU A 77 -8.80 -9.15 -8.29
N CYS A 78 -9.09 -8.21 -7.39
CA CYS A 78 -10.03 -7.11 -7.66
C CYS A 78 -9.36 -6.00 -8.46
N GLU A 79 -8.13 -5.63 -8.05
CA GLU A 79 -7.36 -4.60 -8.75
C GLU A 79 -5.87 -4.70 -8.40
N GLN A 80 -5.02 -4.31 -9.34
CA GLN A 80 -3.59 -4.09 -9.13
C GLN A 80 -3.32 -2.61 -9.01
N PHE A 81 -2.61 -2.23 -7.94
CA PHE A 81 -2.08 -0.90 -7.71
C PHE A 81 -0.56 -0.91 -7.82
N VAL A 82 -0.02 0.22 -8.20
CA VAL A 82 1.42 0.51 -8.16
C VAL A 82 1.66 1.60 -7.14
N CYS A 83 2.48 1.30 -6.12
CA CYS A 83 2.95 2.31 -5.19
C CYS A 83 4.29 2.84 -5.67
N TYR A 84 4.29 4.05 -6.22
CA TYR A 84 5.45 4.70 -6.81
C TYR A 84 6.14 5.63 -5.82
N ASN A 85 7.43 5.38 -5.56
CA ASN A 85 8.27 6.24 -4.74
C ASN A 85 9.33 6.95 -5.61
N LYS A 86 9.05 8.17 -6.03
CA LYS A 86 9.98 8.94 -6.86
C LYS A 86 11.30 9.30 -6.16
N ALA A 87 11.31 9.28 -4.83
CA ALA A 87 12.49 9.56 -4.01
C ALA A 87 13.36 8.31 -3.76
N THR A 88 13.02 7.15 -4.34
CA THR A 88 13.86 5.96 -4.23
C THR A 88 15.24 6.22 -4.85
N LEU A 89 16.28 5.87 -4.09
CA LEU A 89 17.64 5.93 -4.60
C LEU A 89 17.85 4.94 -5.75
N PRO A 90 18.77 5.23 -6.69
CA PRO A 90 19.07 4.32 -7.78
C PRO A 90 19.56 2.96 -7.26
N GLY A 91 18.83 1.91 -7.59
CA GLY A 91 19.13 0.52 -7.21
C GLY A 91 18.44 -0.48 -8.13
N PRO A 92 18.99 -1.69 -8.28
CA PRO A 92 20.22 -2.22 -7.67
C PRO A 92 21.48 -1.48 -8.13
N THR A 93 22.38 -1.17 -7.19
CA THR A 93 23.53 -0.29 -7.44
C THR A 93 24.43 -0.79 -8.55
N GLN A 94 24.74 -2.10 -8.57
CA GLN A 94 25.62 -2.67 -9.57
C GLN A 94 25.14 -2.37 -10.99
N TRP A 95 23.87 -2.65 -11.29
CA TRP A 95 23.35 -2.59 -12.66
C TRP A 95 22.77 -1.23 -13.04
N VAL A 96 22.37 -0.43 -12.05
CA VAL A 96 21.81 0.93 -12.29
C VAL A 96 22.90 1.99 -12.32
N ASN A 97 23.85 1.94 -11.36
CA ASN A 97 24.86 3.00 -11.19
C ASN A 97 26.22 2.63 -11.80
N VAL A 98 26.66 1.38 -11.65
CA VAL A 98 27.99 0.93 -12.10
C VAL A 98 27.95 0.54 -13.57
N GLU A 99 27.19 -0.47 -13.92
CA GLU A 99 27.08 -0.98 -15.31
C GLU A 99 26.15 -0.16 -16.18
N ARG A 100 25.19 0.56 -15.59
CA ARG A 100 24.24 1.47 -16.27
C ARG A 100 23.37 0.77 -17.34
N ILE A 101 23.01 -0.48 -17.11
CA ILE A 101 22.20 -1.32 -18.01
C ILE A 101 20.75 -1.48 -17.53
N ARG A 102 20.38 -0.86 -16.40
CA ARG A 102 19.02 -0.88 -15.85
C ARG A 102 18.63 0.50 -15.33
N VAL A 103 17.33 0.75 -15.27
CA VAL A 103 16.77 1.92 -14.59
C VAL A 103 16.49 1.60 -13.12
N LYS A 104 16.35 2.64 -12.29
CA LYS A 104 16.05 2.46 -10.85
C LYS A 104 14.69 1.79 -10.64
N ASN A 105 14.65 0.84 -9.71
CA ASN A 105 13.40 0.24 -9.25
C ASN A 105 12.70 1.18 -8.26
N ALA A 106 11.63 1.83 -8.68
CA ALA A 106 10.98 2.90 -7.92
C ALA A 106 9.54 2.59 -7.50
N TYR A 107 9.07 1.35 -7.65
CA TYR A 107 7.71 0.97 -7.27
C TYR A 107 7.64 -0.37 -6.57
N THR A 108 6.52 -0.57 -5.85
CA THR A 108 6.09 -1.85 -5.30
C THR A 108 4.72 -2.21 -5.85
N HIS A 109 4.45 -3.51 -5.97
CA HIS A 109 3.12 -4.01 -6.28
C HIS A 109 2.23 -3.92 -5.04
N VAL A 110 0.97 -3.52 -5.24
CA VAL A 110 -0.07 -3.67 -4.22
C VAL A 110 -1.27 -4.31 -4.87
N TRP A 111 -1.66 -5.46 -4.38
CA TRP A 111 -2.79 -6.23 -4.90
C TRP A 111 -3.95 -6.17 -3.94
N TRP A 112 -5.09 -5.79 -4.47
CA TRP A 112 -6.35 -5.85 -3.76
C TRP A 112 -7.11 -7.12 -4.18
N MET A 113 -7.42 -7.96 -3.22
CA MET A 113 -8.06 -9.26 -3.40
C MET A 113 -9.27 -9.39 -2.49
N SER A 114 -10.21 -10.25 -2.87
CA SER A 114 -11.40 -10.55 -2.08
C SER A 114 -11.91 -11.97 -2.39
N PRO A 115 -12.60 -12.64 -1.46
CA PRO A 115 -13.36 -13.86 -1.79
C PRO A 115 -14.55 -13.55 -2.70
N SER A 116 -15.04 -12.32 -2.74
CA SER A 116 -16.18 -11.89 -3.54
C SER A 116 -15.76 -11.15 -4.81
N SER A 117 -16.51 -11.30 -5.90
CA SER A 117 -16.41 -10.46 -7.09
C SER A 117 -16.96 -9.04 -6.87
N HIS A 118 -17.71 -8.81 -5.77
CA HIS A 118 -18.30 -7.53 -5.41
C HIS A 118 -17.93 -7.15 -3.96
N PRO A 119 -16.64 -6.87 -3.69
CA PRO A 119 -16.17 -6.52 -2.34
C PRO A 119 -16.71 -5.16 -1.90
N TRP A 120 -16.66 -4.93 -0.58
CA TRP A 120 -16.95 -3.61 -0.03
C TRP A 120 -15.85 -2.62 -0.40
N ALA A 121 -16.18 -1.67 -1.27
CA ALA A 121 -15.28 -0.59 -1.66
C ALA A 121 -16.06 0.66 -2.04
N SER A 122 -15.42 1.83 -1.97
CA SER A 122 -16.00 3.06 -2.50
C SER A 122 -14.91 4.08 -2.81
N ASN A 123 -14.75 4.42 -4.07
CA ASN A 123 -13.83 5.48 -4.51
C ASN A 123 -14.26 6.87 -4.03
N LYS A 124 -15.55 7.08 -3.70
CA LYS A 124 -16.05 8.34 -3.13
C LYS A 124 -15.35 8.71 -1.81
N ARG A 125 -14.76 7.74 -1.09
CA ARG A 125 -14.07 7.98 0.18
C ARG A 125 -12.61 8.39 0.01
N VAL A 126 -12.08 8.30 -1.22
CA VAL A 126 -10.65 8.54 -1.52
C VAL A 126 -10.47 9.51 -2.70
N LEU A 127 -11.48 10.30 -3.00
CA LEU A 127 -11.39 11.30 -4.06
C LEU A 127 -10.20 12.24 -3.85
N THR A 128 -9.57 12.61 -4.93
CA THR A 128 -8.50 13.61 -4.98
C THR A 128 -9.05 14.97 -5.44
N PRO A 129 -8.37 16.08 -5.15
CA PRO A 129 -8.76 17.37 -5.69
C PRO A 129 -8.83 17.33 -7.22
N TYR A 130 -9.80 18.06 -7.78
CA TYR A 130 -9.85 18.24 -9.21
C TYR A 130 -8.62 18.95 -9.76
N SER A 131 -8.22 18.60 -10.96
CA SER A 131 -7.22 19.36 -11.71
C SER A 131 -7.75 20.76 -12.05
N LYS A 132 -6.84 21.71 -12.31
CA LYS A 132 -7.21 23.05 -12.75
C LYS A 132 -8.11 23.01 -13.99
N ALA A 133 -7.78 22.14 -14.96
CA ALA A 133 -8.57 21.95 -16.17
C ALA A 133 -10.01 21.48 -15.87
N MET A 134 -10.19 20.55 -14.93
CA MET A 134 -11.52 20.08 -14.53
C MET A 134 -12.32 21.17 -13.82
N LEU A 135 -11.68 21.97 -12.95
CA LEU A 135 -12.33 23.11 -12.29
C LEU A 135 -12.82 24.15 -13.31
N GLU A 136 -11.99 24.47 -14.31
CA GLU A 136 -12.37 25.38 -15.40
C GLU A 136 -13.52 24.82 -16.23
N LEU A 137 -13.52 23.51 -16.51
CA LEU A 137 -14.59 22.85 -17.24
C LEU A 137 -15.91 22.92 -16.47
N LEU A 138 -15.90 22.61 -15.18
CA LEU A 138 -17.09 22.73 -14.32
C LEU A 138 -17.63 24.17 -14.26
N LYS A 139 -16.74 25.17 -14.23
CA LYS A 139 -17.10 26.60 -14.23
C LYS A 139 -17.69 27.06 -15.55
N LYS A 140 -17.01 26.72 -16.66
CA LYS A 140 -17.41 27.16 -18.01
C LYS A 140 -18.54 26.31 -18.61
N ARG A 141 -18.75 25.10 -18.08
CA ARG A 141 -19.72 24.11 -18.61
C ARG A 141 -19.59 23.92 -20.12
N LYS A 142 -18.36 23.92 -20.64
CA LYS A 142 -18.06 23.78 -22.05
C LYS A 142 -16.96 22.75 -22.29
N TYR A 143 -17.24 21.74 -23.09
CA TYR A 143 -16.26 20.76 -23.59
C TYR A 143 -16.76 20.21 -24.94
N ASN A 144 -15.93 19.42 -25.61
CA ASN A 144 -16.31 18.80 -26.88
C ASN A 144 -16.92 17.41 -26.61
N PRO A 145 -18.26 17.25 -26.70
CA PRO A 145 -18.93 15.96 -26.65
C PRO A 145 -18.68 15.17 -27.95
N GLY A 146 -19.15 13.93 -28.01
CA GLY A 146 -19.12 13.08 -29.19
C GLY A 146 -18.19 11.90 -29.09
N GLU A 147 -18.05 11.21 -30.20
CA GLU A 147 -17.22 10.02 -30.33
C GLU A 147 -15.73 10.37 -30.36
N ARG A 148 -14.94 9.57 -29.69
CA ARG A 148 -13.47 9.66 -29.67
C ARG A 148 -12.87 8.57 -30.54
N HIS A 149 -11.66 8.78 -31.03
CA HIS A 149 -10.92 7.75 -31.78
C HIS A 149 -10.74 6.42 -31.02
N SER A 150 -10.95 6.42 -29.71
CA SER A 150 -10.99 5.24 -28.83
C SER A 150 -12.38 4.61 -28.70
N GLU A 151 -13.32 4.92 -29.59
CA GLU A 151 -14.71 4.42 -29.58
C GLU A 151 -15.54 4.83 -28.34
N HIS A 152 -14.99 5.66 -27.45
CA HIS A 152 -15.74 6.20 -26.34
C HIS A 152 -16.64 7.35 -26.76
N VAL A 153 -17.92 7.23 -26.48
CA VAL A 153 -18.89 8.31 -26.66
C VAL A 153 -19.02 9.15 -25.41
N ILE A 154 -18.69 10.43 -25.50
CA ILE A 154 -18.87 11.40 -24.42
C ILE A 154 -20.18 12.12 -24.58
N GLY A 155 -21.09 11.91 -23.65
CA GLY A 155 -22.41 12.59 -23.64
C GLY A 155 -22.28 14.09 -23.37
N GLN A 156 -23.30 14.87 -23.78
CA GLN A 156 -23.29 16.33 -23.72
C GLN A 156 -23.13 16.91 -22.32
N GLU A 157 -23.50 16.18 -21.27
CA GLU A 157 -23.44 16.63 -19.86
C GLU A 157 -22.55 15.76 -18.96
N SER A 158 -21.83 14.80 -19.53
CA SER A 158 -21.08 13.77 -18.77
C SER A 158 -20.13 14.34 -17.72
N PHE A 159 -19.53 15.50 -17.98
CA PHE A 159 -18.55 16.12 -17.08
C PHE A 159 -19.08 17.31 -16.27
N PHE A 160 -20.36 17.65 -16.37
CA PHE A 160 -20.90 18.81 -15.67
C PHE A 160 -21.33 18.52 -14.23
N LYS A 161 -21.40 17.25 -13.85
CA LYS A 161 -21.74 16.86 -12.49
C LYS A 161 -20.54 17.03 -11.59
N ASP A 162 -20.67 17.87 -10.56
CA ASP A 162 -19.66 17.96 -9.50
C ASP A 162 -19.75 16.74 -8.57
N ASN A 163 -18.81 15.83 -8.71
CA ASN A 163 -18.68 14.64 -7.86
C ASN A 163 -17.81 14.87 -6.60
N LYS A 164 -17.49 16.14 -6.26
CA LYS A 164 -16.69 16.56 -5.10
C LYS A 164 -15.22 16.13 -5.15
N GLY A 165 -14.75 15.77 -6.31
CA GLY A 165 -13.36 15.40 -6.56
C GLY A 165 -13.20 14.39 -7.69
N ALA A 166 -11.97 14.18 -8.10
CA ALA A 166 -11.59 13.23 -9.13
C ALA A 166 -11.38 11.83 -8.53
N ILE A 167 -11.75 10.80 -9.27
CA ILE A 167 -11.43 9.41 -8.93
C ILE A 167 -9.90 9.27 -9.00
N PRO A 168 -9.24 8.75 -7.94
CA PRO A 168 -7.79 8.56 -7.96
C PRO A 168 -7.37 7.47 -8.94
N SER A 169 -6.13 7.56 -9.40
CA SER A 169 -5.47 6.50 -10.18
C SER A 169 -5.10 5.31 -9.27
N ASN A 170 -4.95 4.14 -9.87
CA ASN A 170 -4.33 2.97 -9.23
C ASN A 170 -2.80 3.06 -9.15
N VAL A 171 -2.20 4.17 -9.57
CA VAL A 171 -0.80 4.52 -9.29
C VAL A 171 -0.77 5.49 -8.12
N ILE A 172 -0.32 5.00 -6.95
CA ILE A 172 -0.26 5.79 -5.72
C ILE A 172 1.16 6.33 -5.55
N GLU A 173 1.30 7.64 -5.70
CA GLU A 173 2.58 8.30 -5.45
C GLU A 173 2.79 8.54 -3.95
N PHE A 174 3.98 8.22 -3.45
CA PHE A 174 4.36 8.52 -2.08
C PHE A 174 5.87 8.84 -1.96
N THR A 175 6.24 9.44 -0.83
CA THR A 175 7.63 9.64 -0.44
C THR A 175 7.82 9.23 1.01
N ASN A 176 8.88 8.47 1.29
CA ASN A 176 9.25 8.06 2.66
C ASN A 176 10.35 8.97 3.26
N THR A 177 10.59 10.12 2.66
CA THR A 177 11.70 11.03 3.00
C THR A 177 11.43 11.95 4.21
N ARG A 178 10.34 11.77 4.93
CA ARG A 178 10.09 12.56 6.15
C ARG A 178 11.08 12.16 7.24
N SER A 179 12.15 12.96 7.38
CA SER A 179 13.13 12.85 8.46
C SER A 179 12.56 13.20 9.84
N ARG A 180 11.46 13.95 9.88
CA ARG A 180 10.71 14.34 11.09
C ARG A 180 9.33 13.70 11.05
N ASP A 181 9.22 12.58 11.70
CA ASP A 181 7.99 11.81 11.90
C ASP A 181 7.91 11.52 13.41
N LYS A 182 6.76 11.72 14.03
CA LYS A 182 6.54 11.47 15.47
C LYS A 182 7.04 10.10 15.91
N TYR A 183 6.95 9.10 15.03
CA TYR A 183 7.48 7.77 15.28
C TYR A 183 9.02 7.78 15.41
N LEU A 184 9.72 8.48 14.52
CA LEU A 184 11.18 8.60 14.58
C LEU A 184 11.64 9.41 15.79
N ASP A 185 10.91 10.48 16.13
CA ASP A 185 11.18 11.27 17.33
C ASP A 185 11.01 10.44 18.58
N TYR A 186 9.95 9.65 18.66
CA TYR A 186 9.70 8.71 19.76
C TYR A 186 10.80 7.66 19.88
N CYS A 187 11.21 7.03 18.76
CA CYS A 187 12.28 6.04 18.77
C CYS A 187 13.60 6.64 19.27
N ARG A 188 13.93 7.88 18.88
CA ARG A 188 15.15 8.57 19.36
C ARG A 188 15.07 8.89 20.86
N GLU A 189 13.94 9.44 21.29
CA GLU A 189 13.71 9.81 22.69
C GLU A 189 13.82 8.61 23.64
N HIS A 190 13.39 7.43 23.17
CA HIS A 190 13.36 6.20 23.97
C HIS A 190 14.44 5.20 23.61
N HIS A 191 15.42 5.58 22.78
CA HIS A 191 16.51 4.69 22.32
C HIS A 191 16.02 3.37 21.71
N LEU A 192 14.88 3.42 20.98
CA LEU A 192 14.25 2.25 20.40
C LEU A 192 14.68 2.04 18.95
N LYS A 193 14.69 0.78 18.53
CA LYS A 193 15.03 0.38 17.17
C LYS A 193 13.98 0.82 16.18
N VAL A 194 14.41 1.53 15.14
CA VAL A 194 13.53 1.95 14.03
C VAL A 194 13.31 0.79 13.08
N HIS A 195 12.05 0.53 12.72
CA HIS A 195 11.73 -0.48 11.71
C HIS A 195 12.29 -0.05 10.33
N PRO A 196 13.08 -0.89 9.65
CA PRO A 196 13.80 -0.51 8.42
C PRO A 196 12.88 -0.29 7.21
N ALA A 197 11.78 -1.06 7.12
CA ALA A 197 10.86 -1.04 5.99
C ALA A 197 9.49 -0.50 6.40
N ARG A 198 9.37 0.83 6.53
CA ARG A 198 8.13 1.47 6.93
C ARG A 198 7.25 1.76 5.71
N MET A 199 5.97 1.39 5.80
CA MET A 199 4.97 1.83 4.83
C MET A 199 4.75 3.34 4.95
N ALA A 200 4.37 3.98 3.86
CA ALA A 200 3.93 5.37 3.89
C ALA A 200 2.51 5.48 4.45
N MET A 201 2.27 6.45 5.34
CA MET A 201 0.97 6.66 5.98
C MET A 201 -0.16 6.91 4.98
N ASN A 202 0.11 7.63 3.89
CA ASN A 202 -0.90 7.90 2.86
C ASN A 202 -1.36 6.63 2.13
N VAL A 203 -0.48 5.64 1.94
CA VAL A 203 -0.84 4.35 1.34
C VAL A 203 -1.79 3.58 2.26
N ALA A 204 -1.44 3.43 3.55
CA ALA A 204 -2.33 2.78 4.52
C ALA A 204 -3.67 3.53 4.65
N THR A 205 -3.64 4.85 4.76
CA THR A 205 -4.84 5.70 4.84
C THR A 205 -5.74 5.53 3.62
N PHE A 206 -5.16 5.45 2.42
CA PHE A 206 -5.90 5.25 1.19
C PHE A 206 -6.71 3.96 1.24
N PHE A 207 -6.05 2.82 1.48
CA PHE A 207 -6.74 1.53 1.49
C PHE A 207 -7.74 1.38 2.63
N VAL A 208 -7.42 1.87 3.83
CA VAL A 208 -8.36 1.87 4.97
C VAL A 208 -9.61 2.68 4.63
N LYS A 209 -9.50 3.86 4.02
CA LYS A 209 -10.66 4.64 3.55
C LYS A 209 -11.41 3.97 2.41
N PHE A 210 -10.69 3.48 1.42
CA PHE A 210 -11.26 2.90 0.21
C PHE A 210 -12.13 1.68 0.52
N LEU A 211 -11.63 0.79 1.39
CA LEU A 211 -12.18 -0.55 1.60
C LEU A 211 -13.00 -0.71 2.87
N THR A 212 -13.02 0.29 3.76
CA THR A 212 -13.73 0.20 5.03
C THR A 212 -14.52 1.46 5.35
N THR A 213 -15.45 1.35 6.30
CA THR A 213 -16.13 2.48 6.95
C THR A 213 -15.74 2.56 8.44
N PRO A 214 -15.99 3.70 9.14
CA PRO A 214 -15.78 3.79 10.58
C PRO A 214 -16.42 2.62 11.34
N GLY A 215 -15.75 2.15 12.40
CA GLY A 215 -16.18 1.01 13.20
C GLY A 215 -15.84 -0.38 12.66
N LYS A 216 -15.48 -0.52 11.38
CA LYS A 216 -15.03 -1.79 10.81
C LYS A 216 -13.65 -2.20 11.36
N LEU A 217 -13.35 -3.49 11.30
CA LEU A 217 -12.09 -4.06 11.77
C LEU A 217 -11.05 -4.10 10.64
N VAL A 218 -9.84 -3.67 10.96
CA VAL A 218 -8.63 -3.78 10.12
C VAL A 218 -7.64 -4.68 10.82
N LEU A 219 -7.21 -5.76 10.16
CA LEU A 219 -6.19 -6.69 10.65
C LEU A 219 -4.89 -6.48 9.87
N ASP A 220 -3.77 -6.31 10.57
CA ASP A 220 -2.43 -6.33 9.99
C ASP A 220 -1.58 -7.42 10.67
N PRO A 221 -1.43 -8.60 10.03
CA PRO A 221 -0.69 -9.71 10.60
C PRO A 221 0.83 -9.56 10.50
N PHE A 222 1.32 -8.50 9.84
CA PHE A 222 2.76 -8.21 9.65
C PHE A 222 3.03 -6.73 9.93
N ALA A 223 2.65 -6.28 11.13
CA ALA A 223 2.48 -4.88 11.45
C ALA A 223 3.76 -4.03 11.43
N GLY A 224 4.92 -4.62 11.73
CA GLY A 224 6.18 -3.90 11.78
C GLY A 224 6.10 -2.65 12.65
N SER A 225 6.22 -1.46 12.03
CA SER A 225 6.06 -0.18 12.75
C SER A 225 4.61 0.24 12.97
N ASN A 226 3.64 -0.61 12.69
CA ASN A 226 2.20 -0.44 12.90
C ASN A 226 1.58 0.82 12.23
N VAL A 227 1.95 1.05 10.98
CA VAL A 227 1.38 2.16 10.19
C VAL A 227 -0.10 1.92 9.88
N THR A 228 -0.47 0.67 9.58
CA THR A 228 -1.85 0.28 9.29
C THR A 228 -2.76 0.50 10.50
N GLY A 229 -2.32 0.09 11.70
CA GLY A 229 -3.05 0.34 12.95
C GLY A 229 -3.21 1.82 13.24
N ALA A 230 -2.15 2.62 13.05
CA ALA A 230 -2.22 4.06 13.23
C ALA A 230 -3.18 4.75 12.23
N ALA A 231 -3.20 4.31 10.98
CA ALA A 231 -4.16 4.80 9.98
C ALA A 231 -5.60 4.42 10.35
N ALA A 232 -5.82 3.19 10.81
CA ALA A 232 -7.11 2.70 11.25
C ALA A 232 -7.64 3.49 12.46
N GLU A 233 -6.78 3.72 13.47
CA GLU A 233 -7.10 4.52 14.66
C GLU A 233 -7.53 5.94 14.28
N GLN A 234 -6.71 6.65 13.49
CA GLN A 234 -7.01 8.01 13.03
C GLN A 234 -8.33 8.11 12.26
N LEU A 235 -8.69 7.04 11.57
CA LEU A 235 -9.90 6.95 10.77
C LEU A 235 -11.10 6.34 11.52
N LYS A 236 -10.99 6.13 12.85
CA LYS A 236 -12.03 5.55 13.71
C LYS A 236 -12.44 4.13 13.28
N ARG A 237 -11.49 3.31 12.84
CA ARG A 237 -11.66 1.87 12.63
C ARG A 237 -11.12 1.14 13.84
N ARG A 238 -11.72 -0.02 14.15
CA ARG A 238 -11.09 -0.97 15.07
C ARG A 238 -9.92 -1.62 14.36
N TRP A 239 -8.89 -2.00 15.10
CA TRP A 239 -7.73 -2.66 14.48
C TRP A 239 -7.11 -3.69 15.40
N VAL A 240 -6.50 -4.69 14.77
CA VAL A 240 -5.63 -5.69 15.40
C VAL A 240 -4.35 -5.74 14.59
N SER A 241 -3.21 -5.71 15.28
CA SER A 241 -1.89 -5.78 14.66
C SER A 241 -1.06 -6.86 15.34
N ILE A 242 -0.38 -7.69 14.54
CA ILE A 242 0.47 -8.78 15.00
C ILE A 242 1.90 -8.47 14.54
N GLU A 243 2.85 -8.51 15.47
CA GLU A 243 4.27 -8.32 15.21
C GLU A 243 5.08 -9.20 16.19
N PRO A 244 5.90 -10.16 15.71
CA PRO A 244 6.63 -11.06 16.57
C PRO A 244 7.87 -10.40 17.22
N GLN A 245 8.37 -9.27 16.68
CA GLN A 245 9.57 -8.62 17.19
C GLN A 245 9.23 -7.59 18.26
N GLU A 246 9.58 -7.85 19.51
CA GLU A 246 9.32 -6.96 20.66
C GLU A 246 9.84 -5.54 20.46
N ASP A 247 11.05 -5.39 19.86
CA ASP A 247 11.62 -4.09 19.52
C ASP A 247 10.70 -3.25 18.64
N TYR A 248 10.04 -3.90 17.67
CA TYR A 248 9.11 -3.22 16.76
C TYR A 248 7.77 -2.94 17.42
N ILE A 249 7.31 -3.82 18.31
CA ILE A 249 6.12 -3.55 19.15
C ILE A 249 6.39 -2.33 20.03
N ALA A 250 7.54 -2.28 20.71
CA ALA A 250 7.91 -1.16 21.56
C ALA A 250 7.98 0.16 20.77
N SER A 251 8.66 0.16 19.62
CA SER A 251 8.79 1.36 18.80
C SER A 251 7.47 1.81 18.17
N SER A 252 6.55 0.89 17.85
CA SER A 252 5.26 1.19 17.23
C SER A 252 4.36 2.09 18.10
N LYS A 253 4.56 2.10 19.42
CA LYS A 253 3.85 2.98 20.36
C LYS A 253 4.00 4.46 20.01
N GLY A 254 5.11 4.85 19.38
CA GLY A 254 5.34 6.22 18.91
C GLY A 254 4.38 6.70 17.81
N ARG A 255 3.57 5.81 17.23
CA ARG A 255 2.55 6.18 16.25
C ARG A 255 1.24 6.62 16.87
N PHE A 256 1.04 6.33 18.14
CA PHE A 256 -0.22 6.61 18.83
C PHE A 256 -0.06 7.80 19.79
N PRO A 257 -1.09 8.65 19.95
CA PRO A 257 -1.03 9.74 20.92
C PRO A 257 -0.86 9.16 22.33
N ARG A 258 0.02 9.78 23.13
CA ARG A 258 0.16 9.40 24.54
C ARG A 258 -1.16 9.66 25.26
N PRO A 259 -1.66 8.73 26.10
CA PRO A 259 -2.78 9.04 26.97
C PRO A 259 -2.43 10.25 27.85
N GLY A 260 -3.21 11.32 27.80
CA GLY A 260 -3.06 12.47 28.69
C GLY A 260 -2.59 13.79 28.08
N ARG A 261 -2.22 13.90 26.81
CA ARG A 261 -2.08 15.18 26.12
C ARG A 261 -3.31 15.46 25.28
N ALA A 262 -4.30 16.12 25.87
CA ALA A 262 -5.37 16.76 25.10
C ALA A 262 -4.72 17.68 24.04
N GLN A 263 -4.97 17.41 22.77
CA GLN A 263 -4.58 18.34 21.71
C GLN A 263 -5.40 19.61 21.91
N LYS A 264 -4.74 20.70 22.28
CA LYS A 264 -5.32 22.03 22.11
C LYS A 264 -5.50 22.22 20.59
N LEU A 265 -6.75 22.09 20.16
CA LEU A 265 -7.16 22.50 18.83
C LEU A 265 -6.90 24.00 18.70
N LYS A 266 -6.01 24.38 17.80
CA LYS A 266 -5.88 25.73 17.30
C LYS A 266 -6.65 25.83 15.99
#